data_cff90c2237289a15bcbdf36c8b70d73d
#
_entry.id   cff90c2237289a15bcbdf36c8b70d73d
#
_cell.length_a   1.000
_cell.length_b   1.000
_cell.length_c   1.000
_cell.angle_alpha   90.00
_cell.angle_beta   90.00
_cell.angle_gamma   90.00
#
_symmetry.space_group_name_H-M   'P 1'
#
loop_
_entity.id
_entity.type
_entity.pdbx_description
1 polymer ?
#
loop_
_entity_poly.entity_id
_entity_poly.type
_entity_poly.pdbx_seq_one_letter_code
_entity_poly.pdbx_strand_id
1 'polypeptide(L)'
;MGAAFKARYRRNKETLEWYDALAMAVAIIALVFTFGVRIVKVDGHSMDHTLSDGERILINLLKAPDYGDIVVVDGYTDYGKPLVKRVIGMGGDTIDIDFEAGIVYRNGAALEEPYTAEPTYLFESVEFPITVPDGCLCLMGDNRNNSTDSRDVSLGC
;
A
#
# COMPACT_ATOMS: atom_id res chain seq x y z
N MET A 1 -10.25 -34.81 51.94
CA MET A 1 -10.02 -34.65 50.49
C MET A 1 -8.53 -34.78 50.23
N GLY A 2 -8.06 -35.90 49.61
CA GLY A 2 -6.66 -36.34 49.62
C GLY A 2 -5.73 -35.47 48.78
N ALA A 3 -4.45 -35.47 49.12
CA ALA A 3 -3.39 -34.72 48.42
C ALA A 3 -3.35 -35.01 46.91
N ALA A 4 -3.63 -36.24 46.49
CA ALA A 4 -3.70 -36.65 45.10
C ALA A 4 -4.83 -35.95 44.31
N PHE A 5 -5.99 -35.70 44.92
CA PHE A 5 -7.08 -34.95 44.28
C PHE A 5 -6.72 -33.48 44.08
N LYS A 6 -6.10 -32.83 45.07
CA LYS A 6 -5.63 -31.44 44.92
C LYS A 6 -4.55 -31.29 43.84
N ALA A 7 -3.62 -32.25 43.75
CA ALA A 7 -2.58 -32.24 42.74
C ALA A 7 -3.14 -32.41 41.30
N ARG A 8 -4.13 -33.32 41.14
CA ARG A 8 -4.81 -33.52 39.84
C ARG A 8 -5.64 -32.29 39.44
N TYR A 9 -6.37 -31.69 40.38
CA TYR A 9 -7.14 -30.45 40.13
C TYR A 9 -6.24 -29.31 39.71
N ARG A 10 -5.11 -29.08 40.40
CA ARG A 10 -4.13 -28.03 40.09
C ARG A 10 -3.54 -28.24 38.69
N ARG A 11 -3.14 -29.47 38.36
CA ARG A 11 -2.59 -29.78 37.03
C ARG A 11 -3.62 -29.56 35.91
N ASN A 12 -4.88 -29.96 36.12
CA ASN A 12 -5.92 -29.72 35.13
C ASN A 12 -6.21 -28.21 34.95
N LYS A 13 -6.13 -27.44 36.03
CA LYS A 13 -6.29 -25.97 35.96
C LYS A 13 -5.15 -25.33 35.18
N GLU A 14 -3.91 -25.70 35.47
CA GLU A 14 -2.73 -25.19 34.75
C GLU A 14 -2.79 -25.53 33.23
N THR A 15 -3.23 -26.76 32.89
CA THR A 15 -3.43 -27.14 31.48
C THR A 15 -4.56 -26.33 30.80
N LEU A 16 -5.67 -26.09 31.47
CA LEU A 16 -6.76 -25.28 30.92
C LEU A 16 -6.34 -23.84 30.72
N GLU A 17 -5.65 -23.22 31.66
CA GLU A 17 -5.11 -21.87 31.54
C GLU A 17 -4.14 -21.74 30.33
N TRP A 18 -3.37 -22.82 30.07
CA TRP A 18 -2.48 -22.85 28.90
C TRP A 18 -3.25 -22.93 27.57
N TYR A 19 -4.33 -23.74 27.52
CA TYR A 19 -5.21 -23.77 26.34
C TYR A 19 -5.94 -22.46 26.11
N ASP A 20 -6.41 -21.81 27.17
CA ASP A 20 -7.05 -20.50 27.06
C ASP A 20 -6.06 -19.45 26.52
N ALA A 21 -4.83 -19.42 27.01
CA ALA A 21 -3.79 -18.54 26.52
C ALA A 21 -3.44 -18.80 25.05
N LEU A 22 -3.34 -20.08 24.66
CA LEU A 22 -3.10 -20.48 23.27
C LEU A 22 -4.26 -20.06 22.35
N ALA A 23 -5.49 -20.32 22.77
CA ALA A 23 -6.68 -19.93 22.01
C ALA A 23 -6.76 -18.41 21.83
N MET A 24 -6.46 -17.66 22.88
CA MET A 24 -6.41 -16.19 22.82
C MET A 24 -5.30 -15.71 21.87
N ALA A 25 -4.11 -16.29 21.92
CA ALA A 25 -3.01 -15.93 21.01
C ALA A 25 -3.39 -16.20 19.55
N VAL A 26 -3.99 -17.35 19.26
CA VAL A 26 -4.46 -17.69 17.91
C VAL A 26 -5.55 -16.72 17.45
N ALA A 27 -6.49 -16.36 18.32
CA ALA A 27 -7.53 -15.39 18.01
C ALA A 27 -6.96 -14.00 17.69
N ILE A 28 -5.99 -13.54 18.47
CA ILE A 28 -5.30 -12.25 18.22
C ILE A 28 -4.57 -12.28 16.89
N ILE A 29 -3.82 -13.35 16.60
CA ILE A 29 -3.11 -13.52 15.32
C ILE A 29 -4.11 -13.50 14.16
N ALA A 30 -5.23 -14.22 14.27
CA ALA A 30 -6.27 -14.23 13.25
C ALA A 30 -6.86 -12.83 13.03
N LEU A 31 -7.12 -12.07 14.09
CA LEU A 31 -7.61 -10.69 14.00
C LEU A 31 -6.59 -9.78 13.29
N VAL A 32 -5.32 -9.88 13.65
CA VAL A 32 -4.25 -9.09 13.03
C VAL A 32 -4.17 -9.35 11.53
N PHE A 33 -4.18 -10.62 11.11
CA PHE A 33 -4.11 -10.97 9.68
C PHE A 33 -5.44 -10.74 8.93
N THR A 34 -6.56 -10.65 9.63
CA THR A 34 -7.85 -10.35 8.97
C THR A 34 -8.05 -8.85 8.77
N PHE A 35 -7.67 -8.02 9.75
CA PHE A 35 -8.02 -6.60 9.78
C PHE A 35 -6.81 -5.66 9.79
N GLY A 36 -5.63 -6.12 10.19
CA GLY A 36 -4.47 -5.26 10.37
C GLY A 36 -3.49 -5.26 9.21
N VAL A 37 -3.21 -6.43 8.63
CA VAL A 37 -2.18 -6.57 7.61
C VAL A 37 -2.58 -7.57 6.52
N ARG A 38 -2.09 -7.32 5.30
CA ARG A 38 -2.27 -8.23 4.16
C ARG A 38 -0.95 -8.41 3.43
N ILE A 39 -0.67 -9.64 2.99
CA ILE A 39 0.47 -9.93 2.13
C ILE A 39 -0.02 -9.89 0.68
N VAL A 40 0.66 -9.10 -0.15
CA VAL A 40 0.39 -8.99 -1.59
C VAL A 40 1.68 -9.31 -2.34
N LYS A 41 1.53 -9.98 -3.48
CA LYS A 41 2.62 -10.21 -4.43
C LYS A 41 2.64 -9.06 -5.44
N VAL A 42 3.82 -8.47 -5.65
CA VAL A 42 4.06 -7.49 -6.72
C VAL A 42 4.05 -8.23 -8.06
N ASP A 43 3.31 -7.72 -9.03
CA ASP A 43 3.24 -8.24 -10.39
C ASP A 43 3.54 -7.10 -11.38
N GLY A 44 4.63 -7.24 -12.12
CA GLY A 44 5.11 -6.27 -13.10
C GLY A 44 6.21 -5.34 -12.60
N HIS A 45 6.58 -4.40 -13.46
CA HIS A 45 7.80 -3.58 -13.36
C HIS A 45 7.56 -2.09 -13.09
N SER A 46 6.31 -1.69 -12.84
CA SER A 46 5.96 -0.27 -12.67
C SER A 46 6.54 0.40 -11.41
N MET A 47 7.01 -0.41 -10.46
CA MET A 47 7.66 0.03 -9.22
C MET A 47 9.15 -0.32 -9.17
N ASP A 48 9.72 -0.73 -10.33
CA ASP A 48 11.13 -1.11 -10.42
C ASP A 48 12.05 -0.02 -9.88
N HIS A 49 13.07 -0.50 -9.30
CA HIS A 49 14.08 -0.20 -8.33
C HIS A 49 13.57 -0.18 -6.88
N THR A 50 12.33 0.21 -6.59
CA THR A 50 11.79 0.19 -5.21
C THR A 50 11.21 -1.18 -4.87
N LEU A 51 10.43 -1.77 -5.78
CA LEU A 51 9.84 -3.10 -5.64
C LEU A 51 10.04 -3.89 -6.93
N SER A 52 10.53 -5.12 -6.80
CA SER A 52 10.78 -6.01 -7.92
C SER A 52 9.60 -6.94 -8.22
N ASP A 53 9.46 -7.36 -9.48
CA ASP A 53 8.48 -8.36 -9.87
C ASP A 53 8.62 -9.64 -9.03
N GLY A 54 7.50 -10.19 -8.59
CA GLY A 54 7.45 -11.40 -7.76
C GLY A 54 7.69 -11.19 -6.27
N GLU A 55 8.10 -10.00 -5.84
CA GLU A 55 8.31 -9.66 -4.44
C GLU A 55 7.01 -9.72 -3.64
N ARG A 56 7.12 -10.03 -2.35
CA ARG A 56 5.97 -10.03 -1.42
C ARG A 56 6.09 -8.87 -0.45
N ILE A 57 5.08 -8.02 -0.45
CA ILE A 57 4.99 -6.86 0.44
C ILE A 57 3.91 -7.08 1.50
N LEU A 58 4.14 -6.49 2.67
CA LEU A 58 3.18 -6.47 3.76
C LEU A 58 2.48 -5.10 3.77
N ILE A 59 1.16 -5.11 3.61
CA ILE A 59 0.34 -3.89 3.61
C ILE A 59 -0.26 -3.69 5.00
N ASN A 60 -0.16 -2.48 5.52
CA ASN A 60 -0.87 -2.05 6.71
C ASN A 60 -2.26 -1.52 6.31
N LEU A 61 -3.33 -2.20 6.74
CA LEU A 61 -4.71 -1.83 6.42
C LEU A 61 -5.30 -0.76 7.37
N LEU A 62 -4.59 -0.43 8.45
CA LEU A 62 -5.08 0.49 9.48
C LEU A 62 -4.56 1.92 9.31
N LYS A 63 -3.54 2.11 8.47
CA LYS A 63 -2.95 3.42 8.21
C LYS A 63 -3.62 4.06 6.99
N ALA A 64 -4.10 5.29 7.14
CA ALA A 64 -4.47 6.11 5.99
C ALA A 64 -3.22 6.45 5.15
N PRO A 65 -3.33 6.50 3.82
CA PRO A 65 -2.23 6.89 2.94
C PRO A 65 -1.72 8.30 3.24
N ASP A 66 -0.42 8.51 3.08
CA ASP A 66 0.25 9.80 3.19
C ASP A 66 1.18 10.01 1.98
N TYR A 67 1.67 11.23 1.77
CA TYR A 67 2.60 11.55 0.69
C TYR A 67 3.80 10.62 0.67
N GLY A 68 4.13 10.10 -0.50
CA GLY A 68 5.24 9.18 -0.70
C GLY A 68 4.99 7.74 -0.24
N ASP A 69 3.88 7.44 0.41
CA ASP A 69 3.53 6.05 0.76
C ASP A 69 3.29 5.21 -0.51
N ILE A 70 3.69 3.94 -0.44
CA ILE A 70 3.33 2.96 -1.47
C ILE A 70 2.00 2.34 -1.08
N VAL A 71 1.04 2.41 -1.99
CA VAL A 71 -0.32 1.92 -1.78
C VAL A 71 -0.67 0.83 -2.79
N VAL A 72 -1.62 -0.02 -2.41
CA VAL A 72 -2.24 -0.98 -3.32
C VAL A 72 -3.65 -0.50 -3.61
N VAL A 73 -3.88 -0.17 -4.88
CA VAL A 73 -5.22 0.16 -5.39
C VAL A 73 -5.92 -1.14 -5.72
N ASP A 74 -7.13 -1.34 -5.19
CA ASP A 74 -7.90 -2.54 -5.43
C ASP A 74 -8.36 -2.63 -6.91
N GLY A 75 -8.60 -3.84 -7.40
CA GLY A 75 -9.02 -4.11 -8.78
C GLY A 75 -10.44 -3.66 -9.15
N TYR A 76 -11.10 -2.88 -8.28
CA TYR A 76 -12.39 -2.22 -8.60
C TYR A 76 -12.24 -0.95 -9.44
N THR A 77 -11.04 -0.60 -9.86
CA THR A 77 -10.81 0.42 -10.89
C THR A 77 -11.19 -0.13 -12.27
N ASP A 78 -11.47 0.76 -13.21
CA ASP A 78 -11.77 0.39 -14.61
C ASP A 78 -10.64 -0.43 -15.26
N TYR A 79 -9.44 -0.39 -14.68
CA TYR A 79 -8.29 -1.21 -15.09
C TYR A 79 -8.46 -2.71 -14.75
N GLY A 80 -9.33 -3.06 -13.80
CA GLY A 80 -9.73 -4.44 -13.46
C GLY A 80 -8.66 -5.31 -12.80
N LYS A 81 -7.52 -4.73 -12.38
CA LYS A 81 -6.44 -5.42 -11.65
C LYS A 81 -5.95 -4.56 -10.50
N PRO A 82 -5.55 -5.17 -9.36
CA PRO A 82 -4.86 -4.45 -8.31
C PRO A 82 -3.55 -3.84 -8.82
N LEU A 83 -3.27 -2.60 -8.45
CA LEU A 83 -2.07 -1.88 -8.82
C LEU A 83 -1.30 -1.45 -7.58
N VAL A 84 0.02 -1.50 -7.66
CA VAL A 84 0.92 -0.96 -6.62
C VAL A 84 1.50 0.33 -7.16
N LYS A 85 1.29 1.46 -6.45
CA LYS A 85 1.72 2.80 -6.87
C LYS A 85 2.15 3.64 -5.67
N ARG A 86 2.81 4.76 -5.94
CA ARG A 86 3.20 5.74 -4.93
C ARG A 86 2.25 6.93 -4.93
N VAL A 87 1.93 7.42 -3.72
CA VAL A 87 1.13 8.65 -3.53
C VAL A 87 1.98 9.88 -3.86
N ILE A 88 1.61 10.58 -4.93
CA ILE A 88 2.26 11.82 -5.40
C ILE A 88 1.45 13.04 -4.96
N GLY A 89 0.12 12.96 -5.01
CA GLY A 89 -0.78 14.03 -4.61
C GLY A 89 -2.01 13.50 -3.90
N MET A 90 -2.63 14.37 -3.13
CA MET A 90 -3.86 14.11 -2.36
C MET A 90 -4.93 15.13 -2.72
N GLY A 91 -6.17 14.86 -2.35
CA GLY A 91 -7.30 15.75 -2.66
C GLY A 91 -7.00 17.22 -2.35
N GLY A 92 -7.25 18.08 -3.33
CA GLY A 92 -6.96 19.52 -3.30
C GLY A 92 -5.58 19.93 -3.84
N ASP A 93 -4.64 18.99 -4.01
CA ASP A 93 -3.34 19.32 -4.61
C ASP A 93 -3.47 19.60 -6.11
N THR A 94 -2.65 20.54 -6.59
CA THR A 94 -2.40 20.73 -8.02
C THR A 94 -1.12 19.99 -8.40
N ILE A 95 -1.24 19.04 -9.31
CA ILE A 95 -0.11 18.30 -9.89
C ILE A 95 0.15 18.83 -11.29
N ASP A 96 1.42 19.09 -11.59
CA ASP A 96 1.89 19.46 -12.91
C ASP A 96 3.12 18.64 -13.28
N ILE A 97 3.32 18.41 -14.58
CA ILE A 97 4.45 17.61 -15.08
C ILE A 97 5.07 18.30 -16.27
N ASP A 98 6.33 18.68 -16.15
CA ASP A 98 7.15 19.08 -17.28
C ASP A 98 7.77 17.81 -17.91
N PHE A 99 7.16 17.31 -18.96
CA PHE A 99 7.62 16.09 -19.65
C PHE A 99 8.91 16.31 -20.46
N GLU A 100 9.30 17.55 -20.75
CA GLU A 100 10.57 17.84 -21.44
C GLU A 100 11.73 17.81 -20.42
N ALA A 101 11.54 18.42 -19.25
CA ALA A 101 12.52 18.39 -18.17
C ALA A 101 12.41 17.09 -17.34
N GLY A 102 11.29 16.37 -17.40
CA GLY A 102 11.02 15.17 -16.64
C GLY A 102 10.74 15.42 -15.16
N ILE A 103 10.24 16.61 -14.81
CA ILE A 103 10.04 17.09 -13.43
C ILE A 103 8.56 17.07 -13.08
N VAL A 104 8.24 16.50 -11.92
CA VAL A 104 6.89 16.53 -11.33
C VAL A 104 6.82 17.66 -10.31
N TYR A 105 5.75 18.44 -10.37
CA TYR A 105 5.46 19.53 -9.44
C TYR A 105 4.20 19.22 -8.64
N ARG A 106 4.22 19.56 -7.36
CA ARG A 106 3.03 19.58 -6.51
C ARG A 106 2.86 20.96 -5.91
N ASN A 107 1.72 21.60 -6.17
CA ASN A 107 1.40 22.95 -5.71
C ASN A 107 2.46 23.99 -6.14
N GLY A 108 3.03 23.81 -7.34
CA GLY A 108 4.06 24.68 -7.92
C GLY A 108 5.49 24.43 -7.42
N ALA A 109 5.69 23.49 -6.48
CA ALA A 109 7.01 23.11 -6.02
C ALA A 109 7.46 21.81 -6.69
N ALA A 110 8.68 21.77 -7.24
CA ALA A 110 9.28 20.56 -7.79
C ALA A 110 9.46 19.52 -6.68
N LEU A 111 9.09 18.27 -6.98
CA LEU A 111 9.26 17.16 -6.04
C LEU A 111 10.70 16.64 -6.10
N GLU A 112 11.23 16.30 -4.92
CA GLU A 112 12.46 15.51 -4.82
C GLU A 112 12.09 14.03 -4.84
N GLU A 113 12.47 13.32 -5.89
CA GLU A 113 12.03 11.96 -6.17
C GLU A 113 13.19 10.96 -6.29
N PRO A 114 13.95 10.73 -5.19
CA PRO A 114 15.13 9.86 -5.23
C PRO A 114 14.81 8.37 -5.47
N TYR A 115 13.52 8.02 -5.44
CA TYR A 115 13.02 6.67 -5.68
C TYR A 115 12.75 6.38 -7.17
N THR A 116 12.78 7.37 -8.04
CA THR A 116 12.63 7.16 -9.48
C THR A 116 13.98 6.83 -10.12
N ALA A 117 13.98 5.90 -11.06
CA ALA A 117 15.17 5.54 -11.82
C ALA A 117 15.53 6.60 -12.84
N GLU A 118 14.51 7.20 -13.41
CA GLU A 118 14.60 8.16 -14.51
C GLU A 118 13.62 9.29 -14.29
N PRO A 119 13.87 10.48 -14.84
CA PRO A 119 12.89 11.56 -14.89
C PRO A 119 11.61 11.15 -15.65
N THR A 120 10.51 11.86 -15.43
CA THR A 120 9.18 11.54 -15.96
C THR A 120 9.01 12.10 -17.37
N TYR A 121 9.32 11.31 -18.38
CA TYR A 121 9.21 11.73 -19.80
C TYR A 121 7.95 11.20 -20.50
N LEU A 122 7.37 10.08 -20.00
CA LEU A 122 6.23 9.46 -20.64
C LEU A 122 4.96 10.27 -20.37
N PHE A 123 4.44 10.90 -21.42
CA PHE A 123 3.08 11.43 -21.48
C PHE A 123 2.11 10.27 -21.79
N GLU A 124 1.01 10.20 -21.05
CA GLU A 124 -0.07 9.24 -21.34
C GLU A 124 -1.29 10.00 -21.89
N SER A 125 -2.44 9.94 -21.27
CA SER A 125 -3.67 10.51 -21.82
C SER A 125 -4.26 11.67 -21.00
N VAL A 126 -3.71 11.96 -19.83
CA VAL A 126 -4.14 13.07 -18.96
C VAL A 126 -3.32 14.31 -19.24
N GLU A 127 -4.00 15.42 -19.53
CA GLU A 127 -3.35 16.74 -19.67
C GLU A 127 -3.10 17.36 -18.31
N PHE A 128 -1.89 17.89 -18.09
CA PHE A 128 -1.48 18.60 -16.87
C PHE A 128 -1.38 20.10 -17.12
N PRO A 129 -1.57 20.95 -16.07
CA PRO A 129 -1.79 20.59 -14.66
C PRO A 129 -3.21 20.10 -14.35
N ILE A 130 -3.33 19.26 -13.33
CA ILE A 130 -4.62 18.79 -12.79
C ILE A 130 -4.75 19.15 -11.32
N THR A 131 -5.99 19.31 -10.85
CA THR A 131 -6.29 19.35 -9.40
C THR A 131 -6.87 18.02 -8.99
N VAL A 132 -6.24 17.39 -8.01
CA VAL A 132 -6.69 16.10 -7.47
C VAL A 132 -8.04 16.29 -6.78
N PRO A 133 -9.10 15.57 -7.16
CA PRO A 133 -10.42 15.68 -6.53
C PRO A 133 -10.38 15.33 -5.04
N ASP A 134 -11.28 15.94 -4.25
CA ASP A 134 -11.41 15.63 -2.83
C ASP A 134 -11.69 14.13 -2.60
N GLY A 135 -10.92 13.53 -1.69
CA GLY A 135 -11.04 12.12 -1.37
C GLY A 135 -10.32 11.18 -2.34
N CYS A 136 -9.67 11.72 -3.38
CA CYS A 136 -8.87 10.98 -4.34
C CYS A 136 -7.38 11.10 -4.06
N LEU A 137 -6.60 10.23 -4.71
CA LEU A 137 -5.13 10.24 -4.68
C LEU A 137 -4.61 10.29 -6.11
N CYS A 138 -3.60 11.11 -6.35
CA CYS A 138 -2.80 11.03 -7.55
C CYS A 138 -1.63 10.07 -7.33
N LEU A 139 -1.60 8.99 -8.09
CA LEU A 139 -0.70 7.86 -7.91
C LEU A 139 0.21 7.70 -9.13
N MET A 140 1.50 7.49 -8.89
CA MET A 140 2.45 7.20 -9.98
C MET A 140 3.33 6.00 -9.63
N GLY A 141 3.76 5.28 -10.67
CA GLY A 141 4.78 4.25 -10.53
C GLY A 141 6.18 4.86 -10.36
N ASP A 142 7.07 4.19 -9.63
CA ASP A 142 8.46 4.64 -9.49
C ASP A 142 9.25 4.47 -10.80
N ASN A 143 8.90 3.46 -11.60
CA ASN A 143 9.37 3.30 -12.97
C ASN A 143 8.52 4.16 -13.92
N ARG A 144 8.75 5.47 -13.89
CA ARG A 144 7.96 6.54 -14.54
C ARG A 144 7.65 6.28 -16.00
N ASN A 145 8.60 5.77 -16.76
CA ASN A 145 8.48 5.56 -18.20
C ASN A 145 7.98 4.16 -18.56
N ASN A 146 7.65 3.34 -17.56
CA ASN A 146 7.08 2.00 -17.74
C ASN A 146 5.99 1.72 -16.68
N SER A 147 5.02 2.63 -16.55
CA SER A 147 3.94 2.53 -15.58
C SER A 147 2.68 3.10 -16.16
N THR A 148 1.57 2.37 -16.07
CA THR A 148 0.23 2.91 -16.23
C THR A 148 -0.28 3.34 -14.86
N ASP A 149 -0.61 4.61 -14.70
CA ASP A 149 -0.95 5.22 -13.42
C ASP A 149 -1.91 6.42 -13.60
N SER A 150 -1.95 7.36 -12.66
CA SER A 150 -2.87 8.52 -12.73
C SER A 150 -2.63 9.45 -13.92
N ARG A 151 -1.59 9.24 -14.72
CA ARG A 151 -1.38 9.91 -16.00
C ARG A 151 -2.23 9.33 -17.13
N ASP A 152 -2.82 8.14 -16.91
CA ASP A 152 -3.77 7.53 -17.83
C ASP A 152 -5.20 7.79 -17.39
N VAL A 153 -6.06 8.22 -18.33
CA VAL A 153 -7.47 8.56 -18.07
C VAL A 153 -8.28 7.37 -17.54
N SER A 154 -7.85 6.13 -17.79
CA SER A 154 -8.51 4.92 -17.28
C SER A 154 -8.35 4.73 -15.79
N LEU A 155 -7.32 5.35 -15.18
CA LEU A 155 -7.09 5.34 -13.74
C LEU A 155 -7.47 6.68 -13.11
N GLY A 156 -7.03 7.78 -13.74
CA GLY A 156 -7.26 9.13 -13.24
C GLY A 156 -6.70 9.38 -11.83
N CYS A 157 -7.11 10.46 -11.23
CA CYS A 157 -6.86 10.80 -9.83
C CYS A 157 -8.16 10.75 -9.05
#